data_1fa56df3f43a5653ffd86a0ac3f630d0
#
_entry.id   1fa56df3f43a5653ffd86a0ac3f630d0
#
_cell.length_a   1.000
_cell.length_b   1.000
_cell.length_c   1.000
_cell.angle_alpha   90.00
_cell.angle_beta   90.00
_cell.angle_gamma   90.00
#
_symmetry.space_group_name_H-M   'P 1'
#
loop_
_entity.id
_entity.type
_entity.pdbx_description
1 polymer ?
#
loop_
_entity_poly.entity_id
_entity_poly.type
_entity_poly.pdbx_seq_one_letter_code
_entity_poly.pdbx_strand_id
1 'polypeptide(L)'
;NPVAANNTGIVNEDATLTVADGASANSITSAAVSYSSSDAYTIDGQEGAPAGLAFSHDGKKMFHGGNNHDDIHEYTLSTAWDVSTATHSDDDDQSVASQDNEPFGLTFNNDGTKLYVAGAGTSDSIHQYTLSTAYDVTTADYDNKALDVGDEDSRPCGIRFNNDGTKLFVTGFNSDYINEYALTTAYDVSTASYSGDSERFSISQDAFPRDVQFNLDGTRMFVVGGTNDNIYEYKLSTGFDVSTATYVNSFDVSSQDSNPFSVTFNHDGTKMFMLGYGSDKVHEYSLVSPFNLINVTAEHDGDVLGDDTDANNDTLTVASIRTGGTEGSGTAGNLGSALTGTYGQLTLNADGSYTYVANQSAADDLDAGDVVTDSFNYTVSDGNGGTDTGVIEITVIGIND
;
A
#
# COMPACT_ATOMS: atom_id res chain seq x y z
N ASN A 1 49.03 14.39 6.72
CA ASN A 1 48.06 13.58 7.46
C ASN A 1 46.68 13.78 6.81
N PRO A 2 45.95 12.68 6.64
CA PRO A 2 44.60 12.75 6.15
C PRO A 2 43.67 13.51 7.11
N VAL A 3 42.56 14.02 6.57
CA VAL A 3 41.44 14.58 7.30
C VAL A 3 40.19 13.89 6.76
N ALA A 4 39.55 13.09 7.61
CA ALA A 4 38.30 12.43 7.28
C ALA A 4 37.11 13.37 7.49
N ALA A 5 36.21 13.38 6.55
CA ALA A 5 34.91 14.05 6.66
C ALA A 5 33.82 13.07 7.16
N ASN A 6 32.70 13.61 7.63
CA ASN A 6 31.56 12.77 7.96
C ASN A 6 30.64 12.60 6.76
N ASN A 7 30.13 11.40 6.59
CA ASN A 7 29.30 11.01 5.46
C ASN A 7 27.87 10.74 5.91
N THR A 8 26.89 10.99 5.05
CA THR A 8 25.48 10.78 5.31
C THR A 8 24.82 9.97 4.20
N GLY A 9 23.79 9.22 4.58
CA GLY A 9 22.91 8.52 3.65
C GLY A 9 21.50 8.46 4.18
N ILE A 10 20.53 8.26 3.28
CA ILE A 10 19.12 8.06 3.61
C ILE A 10 18.62 6.84 2.83
N VAL A 11 17.88 5.98 3.51
CA VAL A 11 17.28 4.79 2.91
C VAL A 11 15.97 4.45 3.64
N ASN A 12 15.01 3.90 2.92
CA ASN A 12 13.81 3.34 3.55
C ASN A 12 14.15 1.97 4.19
N GLU A 13 13.38 1.55 5.18
CA GLU A 13 13.46 0.17 5.70
C GLU A 13 13.27 -0.82 4.54
N ASP A 14 13.78 -2.03 4.68
CA ASP A 14 13.83 -3.08 3.66
C ASP A 14 14.56 -2.72 2.35
N ALA A 15 15.05 -1.50 2.21
CA ALA A 15 15.75 -1.06 1.02
C ALA A 15 17.28 -1.16 1.16
N THR A 16 17.94 -1.03 0.02
CA THR A 16 19.41 -1.06 -0.10
C THR A 16 19.92 0.26 -0.66
N LEU A 17 20.82 0.91 0.07
CA LEU A 17 21.63 2.02 -0.43
C LEU A 17 22.98 1.48 -0.91
N THR A 18 23.35 1.75 -2.18
CA THR A 18 24.64 1.37 -2.76
C THR A 18 25.37 2.59 -3.29
N VAL A 19 26.59 2.81 -2.84
CA VAL A 19 27.45 3.92 -3.24
C VAL A 19 28.74 3.36 -3.83
N ALA A 20 28.99 3.65 -5.10
CA ALA A 20 30.18 3.18 -5.82
C ALA A 20 31.41 4.05 -5.51
N ASP A 21 32.61 3.50 -5.72
CA ASP A 21 33.87 4.26 -5.70
C ASP A 21 33.79 5.46 -6.67
N GLY A 22 34.22 6.63 -6.21
CA GLY A 22 34.15 7.88 -6.96
C GLY A 22 32.73 8.44 -7.14
N ALA A 23 31.72 7.91 -6.43
CA ALA A 23 30.38 8.45 -6.48
C ALA A 23 30.32 9.85 -5.87
N SER A 24 29.61 10.74 -6.55
CA SER A 24 29.24 12.07 -6.01
C SER A 24 27.90 11.97 -5.31
N ALA A 25 27.58 12.96 -4.47
CA ALA A 25 26.27 13.09 -3.83
C ALA A 25 25.11 12.87 -4.82
N ASN A 26 24.18 12.02 -4.46
CA ASN A 26 23.04 11.65 -5.28
C ASN A 26 21.81 11.38 -4.43
N SER A 27 20.62 11.64 -5.00
CA SER A 27 19.34 11.25 -4.44
C SER A 27 18.59 10.41 -5.49
N ILE A 28 18.22 9.20 -5.13
CA ILE A 28 17.48 8.27 -5.98
C ILE A 28 16.13 8.03 -5.33
N THR A 29 15.05 8.43 -6.01
CA THR A 29 13.69 8.06 -5.63
C THR A 29 13.20 7.00 -6.60
N SER A 30 12.90 5.81 -6.09
CA SER A 30 12.30 4.73 -6.86
C SER A 30 10.80 4.68 -6.57
N ALA A 31 10.00 4.51 -7.62
CA ALA A 31 8.56 4.39 -7.44
C ALA A 31 8.23 3.15 -6.60
N ALA A 32 7.41 3.31 -5.55
CA ALA A 32 6.87 2.21 -4.77
C ALA A 32 5.90 1.35 -5.60
N VAL A 33 5.24 1.97 -6.56
CA VAL A 33 4.21 1.37 -7.41
C VAL A 33 4.67 1.36 -8.85
N SER A 34 4.61 0.22 -9.50
CA SER A 34 4.89 0.07 -10.93
C SER A 34 3.65 -0.43 -11.67
N TYR A 35 3.49 0.05 -12.90
CA TYR A 35 2.37 -0.31 -13.79
C TYR A 35 2.88 -0.69 -15.18
N SER A 36 2.27 -1.70 -15.78
CA SER A 36 2.45 -2.04 -17.18
C SER A 36 1.09 -2.10 -17.87
N SER A 37 0.98 -1.55 -19.05
CA SER A 37 -0.28 -1.58 -19.83
C SER A 37 -0.71 -2.99 -20.26
N SER A 38 0.20 -3.97 -20.20
CA SER A 38 -0.13 -5.38 -20.40
C SER A 38 -0.85 -6.00 -19.21
N ASP A 39 -0.77 -5.35 -18.04
CA ASP A 39 -1.30 -5.80 -16.77
C ASP A 39 -2.67 -5.13 -16.51
N ALA A 40 -3.49 -5.01 -17.54
CA ALA A 40 -4.84 -4.49 -17.48
C ALA A 40 -5.80 -5.40 -18.26
N TYR A 41 -7.02 -5.54 -17.76
CA TYR A 41 -8.10 -6.26 -18.41
C TYR A 41 -9.24 -5.30 -18.77
N THR A 42 -9.74 -5.40 -20.01
CA THR A 42 -10.89 -4.60 -20.46
C THR A 42 -12.18 -5.37 -20.21
N ILE A 43 -13.09 -4.75 -19.46
CA ILE A 43 -14.41 -5.29 -19.11
C ILE A 43 -15.53 -4.70 -20.02
N ASP A 44 -15.11 -3.94 -21.04
CA ASP A 44 -16.01 -3.40 -22.07
C ASP A 44 -16.87 -4.50 -22.71
N GLY A 45 -18.17 -4.26 -22.79
CA GLY A 45 -19.13 -5.22 -23.32
C GLY A 45 -19.97 -5.95 -22.26
N GLN A 46 -19.49 -6.07 -21.02
CA GLN A 46 -20.28 -6.56 -19.89
C GLN A 46 -20.94 -5.38 -19.16
N GLU A 47 -20.19 -4.32 -18.90
CA GLU A 47 -20.66 -3.14 -18.17
C GLU A 47 -19.98 -1.88 -18.72
N GLY A 48 -20.74 -0.86 -19.10
CA GLY A 48 -20.22 0.43 -19.57
C GLY A 48 -20.13 1.49 -18.45
N ALA A 49 -20.43 1.10 -17.22
CA ALA A 49 -20.34 1.94 -16.03
C ALA A 49 -19.93 1.08 -14.82
N PRO A 50 -18.75 0.45 -14.88
CA PRO A 50 -18.33 -0.53 -13.90
C PRO A 50 -18.06 0.11 -12.54
N ALA A 51 -18.46 -0.59 -11.48
CA ALA A 51 -18.29 -0.13 -10.12
C ALA A 51 -18.08 -1.32 -9.17
N GLY A 52 -17.36 -1.07 -8.09
CA GLY A 52 -16.97 -2.11 -7.13
C GLY A 52 -16.07 -3.18 -7.73
N LEU A 53 -15.04 -3.56 -7.01
CA LEU A 53 -14.10 -4.59 -7.43
C LEU A 53 -13.79 -5.51 -6.25
N ALA A 54 -13.91 -6.82 -6.45
CA ALA A 54 -13.51 -7.80 -5.47
C ALA A 54 -12.83 -9.00 -6.13
N PHE A 55 -12.09 -9.77 -5.33
CA PHE A 55 -11.50 -11.04 -5.73
C PHE A 55 -11.87 -12.15 -4.76
N SER A 56 -11.84 -13.39 -5.23
CA SER A 56 -11.83 -14.54 -4.35
C SER A 56 -10.52 -14.58 -3.54
N HIS A 57 -10.57 -15.18 -2.36
CA HIS A 57 -9.41 -15.26 -1.47
C HIS A 57 -8.16 -15.89 -2.12
N ASP A 58 -8.35 -16.81 -3.05
CA ASP A 58 -7.27 -17.45 -3.80
C ASP A 58 -6.84 -16.69 -5.08
N GLY A 59 -7.47 -15.55 -5.36
CA GLY A 59 -7.19 -14.71 -6.52
C GLY A 59 -7.56 -15.30 -7.88
N LYS A 60 -8.34 -16.38 -7.91
CA LYS A 60 -8.73 -17.04 -9.17
C LYS A 60 -10.03 -16.57 -9.76
N LYS A 61 -10.78 -15.77 -9.01
CA LYS A 61 -11.99 -15.11 -9.48
C LYS A 61 -11.91 -13.62 -9.20
N MET A 62 -12.47 -12.84 -10.10
CA MET A 62 -12.62 -11.40 -10.01
C MET A 62 -14.09 -11.05 -10.25
N PHE A 63 -14.57 -10.03 -9.54
CA PHE A 63 -15.97 -9.62 -9.58
C PHE A 63 -16.07 -8.10 -9.67
N HIS A 64 -17.03 -7.61 -10.45
CA HIS A 64 -17.45 -6.21 -10.40
C HIS A 64 -18.96 -6.08 -10.58
N GLY A 65 -19.52 -4.98 -10.13
CA GLY A 65 -20.88 -4.53 -10.43
C GLY A 65 -20.86 -3.38 -11.42
N GLY A 66 -22.01 -2.74 -11.60
CA GLY A 66 -22.17 -1.55 -12.41
C GLY A 66 -23.63 -1.16 -12.56
N ASN A 67 -23.88 0.03 -13.11
CA ASN A 67 -25.23 0.60 -13.14
C ASN A 67 -25.95 0.49 -14.48
N ASN A 68 -25.39 -0.23 -15.47
CA ASN A 68 -26.06 -0.37 -16.79
C ASN A 68 -26.83 -1.68 -16.94
N HIS A 69 -26.39 -2.75 -16.28
CA HIS A 69 -27.02 -4.07 -16.38
C HIS A 69 -27.60 -4.58 -15.07
N ASP A 70 -27.35 -3.89 -13.94
CA ASP A 70 -27.81 -4.27 -12.61
C ASP A 70 -27.38 -5.69 -12.19
N ASP A 71 -26.20 -6.11 -12.69
CA ASP A 71 -25.65 -7.44 -12.51
C ASP A 71 -24.30 -7.39 -11.75
N ILE A 72 -23.99 -8.49 -11.08
CA ILE A 72 -22.64 -8.78 -10.61
C ILE A 72 -22.01 -9.73 -11.60
N HIS A 73 -20.93 -9.31 -12.23
CA HIS A 73 -20.17 -10.05 -13.22
C HIS A 73 -19.05 -10.84 -12.56
N GLU A 74 -18.92 -12.12 -12.89
CA GLU A 74 -17.86 -13.01 -12.40
C GLU A 74 -16.87 -13.34 -13.52
N TYR A 75 -15.58 -13.27 -13.22
CA TYR A 75 -14.48 -13.63 -14.11
C TYR A 75 -13.64 -14.74 -13.49
N THR A 76 -13.17 -15.66 -14.33
CA THR A 76 -12.20 -16.68 -13.95
C THR A 76 -10.81 -16.29 -14.42
N LEU A 77 -9.81 -16.32 -13.53
CA LEU A 77 -8.40 -16.06 -13.83
C LEU A 77 -7.64 -17.39 -13.91
N SER A 78 -6.99 -17.65 -15.05
CA SER A 78 -6.17 -18.87 -15.21
C SER A 78 -4.89 -18.81 -14.37
N THR A 79 -4.37 -17.61 -14.10
CA THR A 79 -3.29 -17.35 -13.15
C THR A 79 -3.83 -16.47 -12.02
N ALA A 80 -3.67 -16.93 -10.77
CA ALA A 80 -4.16 -16.18 -9.61
C ALA A 80 -3.56 -14.77 -9.57
N TRP A 81 -4.41 -13.76 -9.33
CA TRP A 81 -4.00 -12.36 -9.21
C TRP A 81 -3.31 -11.77 -10.46
N ASP A 82 -3.61 -12.30 -11.64
CA ASP A 82 -3.15 -11.81 -12.94
C ASP A 82 -4.37 -11.52 -13.81
N VAL A 83 -4.80 -10.24 -13.79
CA VAL A 83 -6.01 -9.81 -14.49
C VAL A 83 -5.91 -9.96 -15.99
N SER A 84 -4.70 -10.00 -16.56
CA SER A 84 -4.50 -10.22 -18.00
C SER A 84 -4.97 -11.61 -18.44
N THR A 85 -5.13 -12.55 -17.49
CA THR A 85 -5.60 -13.93 -17.74
C THR A 85 -7.09 -14.13 -17.47
N ALA A 86 -7.82 -13.05 -17.21
CA ALA A 86 -9.26 -13.12 -16.92
C ALA A 86 -10.07 -13.53 -18.16
N THR A 87 -11.10 -14.33 -17.92
CA THR A 87 -12.10 -14.73 -18.90
C THR A 87 -13.49 -14.61 -18.28
N HIS A 88 -14.46 -14.20 -19.07
CA HIS A 88 -15.86 -14.01 -18.66
C HIS A 88 -16.80 -14.89 -19.50
N SER A 89 -17.93 -15.26 -18.91
CA SER A 89 -19.06 -15.89 -19.57
C SER A 89 -20.35 -15.29 -19.03
N ASP A 90 -21.29 -14.92 -19.89
CA ASP A 90 -22.59 -14.37 -19.49
C ASP A 90 -23.42 -15.33 -18.63
N ASP A 91 -23.09 -16.63 -18.61
CA ASP A 91 -23.70 -17.62 -17.74
C ASP A 91 -23.21 -17.53 -16.28
N ASP A 92 -22.15 -16.75 -16.02
CA ASP A 92 -21.52 -16.59 -14.72
C ASP A 92 -21.95 -15.28 -14.02
N ASP A 93 -22.99 -14.59 -14.52
CA ASP A 93 -23.50 -13.34 -13.98
C ASP A 93 -24.70 -13.54 -13.03
N GLN A 94 -24.84 -12.62 -12.06
CA GLN A 94 -25.95 -12.61 -11.11
C GLN A 94 -26.67 -11.27 -11.11
N SER A 95 -27.94 -11.25 -11.51
CA SER A 95 -28.75 -10.05 -11.43
C SER A 95 -29.18 -9.72 -10.01
N VAL A 96 -28.99 -8.46 -9.64
CA VAL A 96 -29.41 -7.85 -8.37
C VAL A 96 -30.48 -6.76 -8.54
N ALA A 97 -30.99 -6.59 -9.76
CA ALA A 97 -31.99 -5.58 -10.15
C ALA A 97 -33.24 -5.57 -9.27
N SER A 98 -33.59 -6.70 -8.64
CA SER A 98 -34.76 -6.79 -7.75
C SER A 98 -34.54 -6.08 -6.41
N GLN A 99 -33.29 -5.86 -6.00
CA GLN A 99 -32.90 -5.19 -4.77
C GLN A 99 -32.51 -3.74 -5.04
N ASP A 100 -31.65 -3.52 -6.05
CA ASP A 100 -31.25 -2.19 -6.47
C ASP A 100 -30.87 -2.17 -7.96
N ASN A 101 -31.01 -1.02 -8.61
CA ASN A 101 -30.68 -0.81 -10.00
C ASN A 101 -29.39 -0.01 -10.24
N GLU A 102 -28.62 0.26 -9.19
CA GLU A 102 -27.27 0.83 -9.23
C GLU A 102 -26.35 0.10 -8.22
N PRO A 103 -25.92 -1.15 -8.51
CA PRO A 103 -25.02 -1.91 -7.63
C PRO A 103 -23.57 -1.40 -7.75
N PHE A 104 -23.20 -0.43 -6.90
CA PHE A 104 -21.91 0.26 -6.98
C PHE A 104 -20.78 -0.39 -6.22
N GLY A 105 -21.03 -0.89 -5.01
CA GLY A 105 -20.01 -1.54 -4.22
C GLY A 105 -20.30 -3.00 -4.00
N LEU A 106 -19.27 -3.82 -3.95
CA LEU A 106 -19.44 -5.23 -3.58
C LEU A 106 -18.28 -5.74 -2.73
N THR A 107 -18.59 -6.65 -1.84
CA THR A 107 -17.58 -7.36 -1.04
C THR A 107 -18.10 -8.73 -0.61
N PHE A 108 -17.19 -9.61 -0.24
CA PHE A 108 -17.52 -10.93 0.30
C PHE A 108 -17.10 -11.03 1.78
N ASN A 109 -17.67 -11.99 2.50
CA ASN A 109 -17.07 -12.44 3.74
C ASN A 109 -15.81 -13.30 3.45
N ASN A 110 -15.04 -13.63 4.50
CA ASN A 110 -13.72 -14.26 4.33
C ASN A 110 -13.76 -15.63 3.62
N ASP A 111 -14.85 -16.39 3.75
CA ASP A 111 -14.97 -17.73 3.14
C ASP A 111 -15.75 -17.72 1.82
N GLY A 112 -16.20 -16.54 1.36
CA GLY A 112 -16.91 -16.36 0.09
C GLY A 112 -18.33 -16.92 0.07
N THR A 113 -18.89 -17.29 1.22
CA THR A 113 -20.26 -17.83 1.31
C THR A 113 -21.34 -16.73 1.40
N LYS A 114 -20.92 -15.47 1.55
CA LYS A 114 -21.80 -14.30 1.55
C LYS A 114 -21.27 -13.21 0.62
N LEU A 115 -22.18 -12.60 -0.13
CA LEU A 115 -21.96 -11.44 -0.95
C LEU A 115 -22.75 -10.26 -0.37
N TYR A 116 -22.15 -9.08 -0.39
CA TYR A 116 -22.79 -7.81 -0.01
C TYR A 116 -22.68 -6.84 -1.17
N VAL A 117 -23.78 -6.15 -1.45
CA VAL A 117 -23.89 -5.20 -2.56
C VAL A 117 -24.42 -3.88 -2.03
N ALA A 118 -23.69 -2.80 -2.31
CA ALA A 118 -24.16 -1.44 -2.03
C ALA A 118 -25.04 -0.97 -3.19
N GLY A 119 -26.31 -0.72 -2.91
CA GLY A 119 -27.28 -0.18 -3.85
C GLY A 119 -27.41 1.33 -3.67
N ALA A 120 -27.13 2.08 -4.72
CA ALA A 120 -27.15 3.55 -4.73
C ALA A 120 -28.32 4.14 -5.53
N GLY A 121 -29.16 3.30 -6.11
CA GLY A 121 -30.24 3.72 -7.01
C GLY A 121 -31.58 3.92 -6.34
N THR A 122 -32.13 2.88 -5.75
CA THR A 122 -33.51 2.89 -5.23
C THR A 122 -33.60 2.68 -3.73
N SER A 123 -32.56 2.22 -3.08
CA SER A 123 -32.66 1.75 -1.69
C SER A 123 -31.65 2.36 -0.72
N ASP A 124 -30.58 3.02 -1.18
CA ASP A 124 -29.49 3.56 -0.34
C ASP A 124 -29.06 2.54 0.75
N SER A 125 -28.94 1.25 0.34
CA SER A 125 -28.83 0.13 1.29
C SER A 125 -27.72 -0.84 0.90
N ILE A 126 -27.21 -1.54 1.92
CA ILE A 126 -26.30 -2.66 1.74
C ILE A 126 -27.10 -3.97 1.81
N HIS A 127 -27.19 -4.67 0.68
CA HIS A 127 -27.95 -5.92 0.53
C HIS A 127 -27.07 -7.14 0.78
N GLN A 128 -27.60 -8.14 1.50
CA GLN A 128 -26.87 -9.38 1.82
C GLN A 128 -27.45 -10.58 1.07
N TYR A 129 -26.55 -11.38 0.51
CA TYR A 129 -26.84 -12.63 -0.18
C TYR A 129 -26.04 -13.78 0.43
N THR A 130 -26.64 -14.99 0.42
CA THR A 130 -25.92 -16.23 0.76
C THR A 130 -25.65 -17.03 -0.51
N LEU A 131 -24.40 -17.47 -0.68
CA LEU A 131 -23.95 -18.30 -1.79
C LEU A 131 -23.89 -19.77 -1.36
N SER A 132 -24.54 -20.65 -2.10
CA SER A 132 -24.49 -22.10 -1.81
C SER A 132 -23.14 -22.72 -2.23
N THR A 133 -22.42 -22.08 -3.16
CA THR A 133 -21.04 -22.37 -3.53
C THR A 133 -20.21 -21.11 -3.31
N ALA A 134 -19.13 -21.21 -2.51
CA ALA A 134 -18.30 -20.04 -2.20
C ALA A 134 -17.74 -19.37 -3.47
N TYR A 135 -17.85 -18.04 -3.54
CA TYR A 135 -17.40 -17.23 -4.67
C TYR A 135 -18.00 -17.65 -6.03
N ASP A 136 -19.21 -18.20 -6.05
CA ASP A 136 -19.98 -18.49 -7.26
C ASP A 136 -21.27 -17.66 -7.20
N VAL A 137 -21.24 -16.48 -7.86
CA VAL A 137 -22.33 -15.51 -7.74
C VAL A 137 -23.63 -16.02 -8.33
N THR A 138 -23.59 -16.98 -9.26
CA THR A 138 -24.79 -17.61 -9.82
C THR A 138 -25.59 -18.38 -8.80
N THR A 139 -24.98 -18.73 -7.65
CA THR A 139 -25.61 -19.43 -6.55
C THR A 139 -26.10 -18.51 -5.43
N ALA A 140 -26.08 -17.19 -5.67
CA ALA A 140 -26.46 -16.22 -4.65
C ALA A 140 -27.98 -16.11 -4.49
N ASP A 141 -28.45 -16.33 -3.27
CA ASP A 141 -29.84 -16.10 -2.85
C ASP A 141 -29.92 -14.88 -1.92
N TYR A 142 -30.86 -13.98 -2.18
CA TYR A 142 -31.07 -12.82 -1.32
C TYR A 142 -31.62 -13.20 0.06
N ASP A 143 -30.92 -12.83 1.13
CA ASP A 143 -31.25 -13.19 2.52
C ASP A 143 -32.49 -12.44 3.07
N ASN A 144 -33.07 -11.52 2.32
CA ASN A 144 -34.03 -10.53 2.80
C ASN A 144 -33.48 -9.70 3.98
N LYS A 145 -32.18 -9.39 3.91
CA LYS A 145 -31.44 -8.58 4.87
C LYS A 145 -30.83 -7.39 4.13
N ALA A 146 -31.08 -6.21 4.65
CA ALA A 146 -30.48 -4.97 4.18
C ALA A 146 -30.16 -4.06 5.37
N LEU A 147 -29.13 -3.25 5.23
CA LEU A 147 -28.80 -2.13 6.09
C LEU A 147 -29.08 -0.84 5.31
N ASP A 148 -30.04 -0.05 5.76
CA ASP A 148 -30.28 1.30 5.26
C ASP A 148 -29.18 2.23 5.78
N VAL A 149 -28.48 2.91 4.87
CA VAL A 149 -27.39 3.86 5.16
C VAL A 149 -27.70 5.26 4.65
N GLY A 150 -28.94 5.49 4.17
CA GLY A 150 -29.37 6.72 3.52
C GLY A 150 -29.30 7.97 4.41
N ASP A 151 -29.35 7.80 5.73
CA ASP A 151 -29.19 8.91 6.69
C ASP A 151 -27.74 9.42 6.73
N GLU A 152 -26.74 8.55 6.51
CA GLU A 152 -25.30 8.88 6.51
C GLU A 152 -24.80 9.21 5.11
N ASP A 153 -25.26 8.46 4.08
CA ASP A 153 -25.02 8.75 2.68
C ASP A 153 -26.13 8.18 1.79
N SER A 154 -26.75 9.02 0.98
CA SER A 154 -27.86 8.64 0.10
C SER A 154 -27.41 8.03 -1.24
N ARG A 155 -26.11 7.78 -1.44
CA ARG A 155 -25.55 7.05 -2.59
C ARG A 155 -24.33 6.27 -2.17
N PRO A 156 -24.50 5.18 -1.39
CA PRO A 156 -23.36 4.35 -0.96
C PRO A 156 -22.67 3.70 -2.17
N CYS A 157 -21.33 3.66 -2.15
CA CYS A 157 -20.55 3.09 -3.24
C CYS A 157 -19.50 2.09 -2.78
N GLY A 158 -18.58 2.43 -1.90
CA GLY A 158 -17.59 1.50 -1.37
C GLY A 158 -18.04 0.85 -0.08
N ILE A 159 -17.84 -0.45 0.04
CA ILE A 159 -18.14 -1.21 1.26
C ILE A 159 -17.01 -2.19 1.60
N ARG A 160 -16.63 -2.24 2.89
CA ARG A 160 -15.59 -3.17 3.36
C ARG A 160 -15.86 -3.61 4.80
N PHE A 161 -15.67 -4.89 5.08
CA PHE A 161 -15.66 -5.40 6.44
C PHE A 161 -14.23 -5.41 7.03
N ASN A 162 -14.14 -5.34 8.36
CA ASN A 162 -12.95 -5.76 9.06
C ASN A 162 -12.81 -7.30 9.02
N ASN A 163 -11.66 -7.83 9.44
CA ASN A 163 -11.35 -9.25 9.28
C ASN A 163 -12.29 -10.23 10.00
N ASP A 164 -12.92 -9.82 11.10
CA ASP A 164 -13.84 -10.66 11.86
C ASP A 164 -15.32 -10.40 11.55
N GLY A 165 -15.62 -9.44 10.66
CA GLY A 165 -16.96 -9.11 10.23
C GLY A 165 -17.80 -8.37 11.27
N THR A 166 -17.19 -7.83 12.32
CA THR A 166 -17.90 -7.09 13.38
C THR A 166 -18.03 -5.60 13.10
N LYS A 167 -17.29 -5.11 12.10
CA LYS A 167 -17.36 -3.73 11.59
C LYS A 167 -17.59 -3.71 10.07
N LEU A 168 -18.38 -2.76 9.60
CA LEU A 168 -18.58 -2.45 8.19
C LEU A 168 -18.25 -0.98 7.97
N PHE A 169 -17.48 -0.69 6.94
CA PHE A 169 -17.13 0.66 6.49
C PHE A 169 -17.84 0.94 5.18
N VAL A 170 -18.43 2.14 5.08
CA VAL A 170 -19.21 2.57 3.92
C VAL A 170 -18.75 3.94 3.47
N THR A 171 -18.47 4.08 2.17
CA THR A 171 -18.27 5.37 1.48
C THR A 171 -19.44 5.66 0.57
N GLY A 172 -19.60 6.91 0.14
CA GLY A 172 -20.63 7.28 -0.81
C GLY A 172 -20.40 8.62 -1.51
N PHE A 173 -21.21 8.89 -2.50
CA PHE A 173 -21.07 10.08 -3.35
C PHE A 173 -21.51 11.39 -2.71
N ASN A 174 -22.31 11.34 -1.66
CA ASN A 174 -22.95 12.55 -1.12
C ASN A 174 -22.36 13.01 0.20
N SER A 175 -21.37 12.29 0.72
CA SER A 175 -20.61 12.69 1.91
C SER A 175 -19.10 12.51 1.70
N ASP A 176 -18.31 13.33 2.38
CA ASP A 176 -16.85 13.23 2.40
C ASP A 176 -16.39 12.25 3.48
N TYR A 177 -17.23 11.31 3.89
CA TYR A 177 -16.97 10.47 5.06
C TYR A 177 -16.80 9.01 4.70
N ILE A 178 -15.97 8.34 5.48
CA ILE A 178 -16.02 6.90 5.70
C ILE A 178 -16.84 6.68 6.97
N ASN A 179 -18.01 6.06 6.83
CA ASN A 179 -18.93 5.79 7.92
C ASN A 179 -18.68 4.38 8.47
N GLU A 180 -18.58 4.26 9.80
CA GLU A 180 -18.37 2.98 10.47
C GLU A 180 -19.69 2.47 11.10
N TYR A 181 -19.98 1.21 10.90
CA TYR A 181 -21.11 0.47 11.48
C TYR A 181 -20.60 -0.71 12.30
N ALA A 182 -21.13 -0.86 13.51
CA ALA A 182 -20.84 -2.00 14.37
C ALA A 182 -21.91 -3.10 14.18
N LEU A 183 -21.48 -4.35 14.02
CA LEU A 183 -22.36 -5.52 13.87
C LEU A 183 -22.32 -6.37 15.15
N THR A 184 -23.51 -6.67 15.71
CA THR A 184 -23.59 -7.55 16.88
C THR A 184 -23.47 -9.04 16.52
N THR A 185 -23.71 -9.39 15.26
CA THR A 185 -23.45 -10.71 14.68
C THR A 185 -22.54 -10.50 13.47
N ALA A 186 -21.37 -11.13 13.49
CA ALA A 186 -20.38 -11.00 12.41
C ALA A 186 -21.00 -11.31 11.04
N TYR A 187 -20.74 -10.42 10.07
CA TYR A 187 -21.22 -10.57 8.70
C TYR A 187 -22.75 -10.63 8.54
N ASP A 188 -23.52 -10.13 9.49
CA ASP A 188 -24.99 -10.04 9.40
C ASP A 188 -25.41 -8.56 9.39
N VAL A 189 -25.62 -7.99 8.18
CA VAL A 189 -25.92 -6.55 8.01
C VAL A 189 -27.21 -6.14 8.70
N SER A 190 -28.15 -7.08 8.94
CA SER A 190 -29.38 -6.77 9.67
C SER A 190 -29.15 -6.46 11.15
N THR A 191 -27.95 -6.75 11.67
CA THR A 191 -27.54 -6.47 13.05
C THR A 191 -26.62 -5.26 13.16
N ALA A 192 -26.36 -4.58 12.03
CA ALA A 192 -25.50 -3.41 11.98
C ALA A 192 -26.20 -2.18 12.56
N SER A 193 -25.42 -1.32 13.19
CA SER A 193 -25.84 -0.02 13.67
C SER A 193 -24.76 1.00 13.43
N TYR A 194 -25.11 2.21 13.04
CA TYR A 194 -24.17 3.31 12.89
C TYR A 194 -23.45 3.60 14.20
N SER A 195 -22.12 3.65 14.16
CA SER A 195 -21.30 3.80 15.36
C SER A 195 -21.32 5.21 15.92
N GLY A 196 -21.77 6.19 15.12
CA GLY A 196 -21.89 7.59 15.48
C GLY A 196 -20.86 8.48 14.84
N ASP A 197 -21.08 9.78 14.88
CA ASP A 197 -20.22 10.79 14.23
C ASP A 197 -18.81 10.85 14.77
N SER A 198 -18.53 10.31 15.95
CA SER A 198 -17.19 10.21 16.53
C SER A 198 -16.36 9.09 15.91
N GLU A 199 -16.99 8.12 15.28
CA GLU A 199 -16.37 6.92 14.71
C GLU A 199 -16.26 7.00 13.18
N ARG A 200 -16.70 8.08 12.53
CA ARG A 200 -16.50 8.32 11.11
C ARG A 200 -15.25 9.14 10.83
N PHE A 201 -14.72 9.05 9.62
CA PHE A 201 -13.54 9.83 9.18
C PHE A 201 -13.88 10.70 7.97
N SER A 202 -13.54 11.99 8.03
CA SER A 202 -13.70 12.93 6.91
C SER A 202 -12.47 12.94 6.02
N ILE A 203 -12.65 12.67 4.73
CA ILE A 203 -11.61 12.72 3.71
C ILE A 203 -11.41 14.18 3.26
N SER A 204 -10.41 14.86 3.81
CA SER A 204 -10.12 16.26 3.43
C SER A 204 -9.36 16.39 2.10
N GLN A 205 -8.81 15.30 1.57
CA GLN A 205 -8.02 15.27 0.34
C GLN A 205 -8.88 15.19 -0.92
N ASP A 206 -10.10 14.64 -0.81
CA ASP A 206 -11.04 14.51 -1.92
C ASP A 206 -12.49 14.68 -1.43
N ALA A 207 -13.37 15.16 -2.32
CA ALA A 207 -14.77 15.43 -1.98
C ALA A 207 -15.70 14.21 -2.20
N PHE A 208 -15.21 13.18 -2.92
CA PHE A 208 -16.04 12.02 -3.30
C PHE A 208 -15.24 10.72 -3.08
N PRO A 209 -15.16 10.21 -1.82
CA PRO A 209 -14.57 8.91 -1.56
C PRO A 209 -15.43 7.80 -2.16
N ARG A 210 -14.90 7.07 -3.14
CA ARG A 210 -15.66 6.06 -3.89
C ARG A 210 -15.52 4.66 -3.32
N ASP A 211 -14.34 4.32 -2.83
CA ASP A 211 -14.09 3.01 -2.23
C ASP A 211 -13.07 3.12 -1.10
N VAL A 212 -13.11 2.17 -0.19
CA VAL A 212 -12.20 2.05 0.95
C VAL A 212 -11.66 0.64 1.05
N GLN A 213 -10.37 0.51 1.32
CA GLN A 213 -9.69 -0.76 1.54
C GLN A 213 -8.72 -0.64 2.71
N PHE A 214 -8.41 -1.78 3.34
CA PHE A 214 -7.46 -1.85 4.44
C PHE A 214 -6.36 -2.89 4.16
N ASN A 215 -5.21 -2.72 4.80
CA ASN A 215 -4.24 -3.80 4.93
C ASN A 215 -4.73 -4.88 5.92
N LEU A 216 -3.95 -5.95 6.09
CA LEU A 216 -4.41 -7.15 6.84
C LEU A 216 -4.73 -6.88 8.30
N ASP A 217 -4.05 -5.98 8.98
CA ASP A 217 -4.28 -5.67 10.40
C ASP A 217 -5.15 -4.41 10.63
N GLY A 218 -5.55 -3.73 9.54
CA GLY A 218 -6.37 -2.53 9.56
C GLY A 218 -5.62 -1.26 9.99
N THR A 219 -4.29 -1.29 10.09
CA THR A 219 -3.49 -0.12 10.46
C THR A 219 -3.25 0.83 9.30
N ARG A 220 -3.52 0.39 8.06
CA ARG A 220 -3.52 1.21 6.84
C ARG A 220 -4.86 1.16 6.15
N MET A 221 -5.26 2.30 5.64
CA MET A 221 -6.50 2.49 4.88
C MET A 221 -6.18 3.19 3.57
N PHE A 222 -6.80 2.70 2.50
CA PHE A 222 -6.68 3.24 1.15
C PHE A 222 -8.05 3.68 0.66
N VAL A 223 -8.13 4.89 0.10
CA VAL A 223 -9.37 5.47 -0.36
C VAL A 223 -9.23 5.95 -1.78
N VAL A 224 -10.16 5.56 -2.65
CA VAL A 224 -10.25 6.08 -4.02
C VAL A 224 -10.96 7.42 -4.00
N GLY A 225 -10.28 8.46 -4.49
CA GLY A 225 -10.85 9.78 -4.67
C GLY A 225 -11.43 9.97 -6.07
N GLY A 226 -12.66 10.44 -6.14
CA GLY A 226 -13.37 10.64 -7.40
C GLY A 226 -13.15 12.00 -8.05
N THR A 227 -12.43 12.93 -7.40
CA THR A 227 -12.22 14.29 -7.91
C THR A 227 -10.82 14.50 -8.47
N ASN A 228 -9.80 13.94 -7.83
CA ASN A 228 -8.40 14.18 -8.15
C ASN A 228 -7.70 12.95 -8.74
N ASP A 229 -8.43 11.89 -9.06
CA ASP A 229 -7.92 10.67 -9.68
C ASP A 229 -6.75 10.04 -8.90
N ASN A 230 -6.84 10.05 -7.55
CA ASN A 230 -5.82 9.53 -6.65
C ASN A 230 -6.34 8.39 -5.79
N ILE A 231 -5.42 7.50 -5.40
CA ILE A 231 -5.60 6.59 -4.28
C ILE A 231 -4.86 7.20 -3.10
N TYR A 232 -5.60 7.52 -2.03
CA TYR A 232 -5.10 8.13 -0.80
C TYR A 232 -4.78 7.07 0.24
N GLU A 233 -3.64 7.18 0.87
CA GLU A 233 -3.17 6.30 1.92
C GLU A 233 -3.22 7.01 3.28
N TYR A 234 -3.77 6.31 4.28
CA TYR A 234 -3.89 6.76 5.66
C TYR A 234 -3.32 5.71 6.61
N LYS A 235 -2.68 6.16 7.69
CA LYS A 235 -2.29 5.34 8.83
C LYS A 235 -3.36 5.46 9.93
N LEU A 236 -3.72 4.34 10.54
CA LEU A 236 -4.61 4.26 11.68
C LEU A 236 -3.81 3.87 12.92
N SER A 237 -3.90 4.65 14.00
CA SER A 237 -3.21 4.31 15.26
C SER A 237 -3.87 3.14 16.00
N THR A 238 -5.09 2.79 15.61
CA THR A 238 -5.83 1.61 16.08
C THR A 238 -6.41 0.91 14.86
N GLY A 239 -6.05 -0.36 14.64
CA GLY A 239 -6.50 -1.11 13.47
C GLY A 239 -8.02 -1.13 13.32
N PHE A 240 -8.52 -0.85 12.11
CA PHE A 240 -9.94 -0.77 11.80
C PHE A 240 -10.74 0.23 12.67
N ASP A 241 -10.11 1.30 13.11
CA ASP A 241 -10.74 2.44 13.78
C ASP A 241 -10.48 3.69 12.94
N VAL A 242 -11.41 3.99 12.02
CA VAL A 242 -11.23 5.07 11.04
C VAL A 242 -11.14 6.45 11.69
N SER A 243 -11.65 6.61 12.92
CA SER A 243 -11.56 7.88 13.66
C SER A 243 -10.11 8.26 14.01
N THR A 244 -9.20 7.26 14.00
CA THR A 244 -7.77 7.43 14.30
C THR A 244 -6.90 7.67 13.06
N ALA A 245 -7.52 7.76 11.87
CA ALA A 245 -6.80 7.86 10.61
C ALA A 245 -6.06 9.19 10.45
N THR A 246 -4.84 9.12 9.94
CA THR A 246 -4.02 10.26 9.55
C THR A 246 -3.52 10.08 8.13
N TYR A 247 -3.57 11.16 7.33
CA TYR A 247 -3.11 11.13 5.95
C TYR A 247 -1.61 10.89 5.87
N VAL A 248 -1.19 10.01 4.98
CA VAL A 248 0.21 9.65 4.74
C VAL A 248 0.66 10.11 3.36
N ASN A 249 0.00 9.64 2.30
CA ASN A 249 0.43 9.81 0.92
C ASN A 249 -0.73 9.69 -0.07
N SER A 250 -0.49 10.03 -1.33
CA SER A 250 -1.40 9.73 -2.43
C SER A 250 -0.64 9.22 -3.66
N PHE A 251 -1.28 8.32 -4.38
CA PHE A 251 -0.80 7.79 -5.65
C PHE A 251 -1.72 8.22 -6.79
N ASP A 252 -1.17 8.95 -7.76
CA ASP A 252 -1.88 9.46 -8.92
C ASP A 252 -2.09 8.34 -9.97
N VAL A 253 -3.34 8.04 -10.28
CA VAL A 253 -3.77 7.04 -11.28
C VAL A 253 -4.38 7.69 -12.53
N SER A 254 -4.36 9.01 -12.66
CA SER A 254 -4.97 9.76 -13.76
C SER A 254 -4.44 9.37 -15.15
N SER A 255 -3.20 8.87 -15.20
CA SER A 255 -2.60 8.35 -16.45
C SER A 255 -3.24 7.04 -16.93
N GLN A 256 -3.86 6.28 -16.05
CA GLN A 256 -4.54 5.02 -16.35
C GLN A 256 -6.04 5.24 -16.47
N ASP A 257 -6.62 6.02 -15.58
CA ASP A 257 -8.04 6.35 -15.60
C ASP A 257 -8.29 7.73 -14.99
N SER A 258 -9.08 8.57 -15.66
CA SER A 258 -9.49 9.89 -15.16
C SER A 258 -10.78 9.81 -14.31
N ASN A 259 -11.22 8.62 -13.97
CA ASN A 259 -12.41 8.38 -13.18
C ASN A 259 -12.28 7.04 -12.41
N PRO A 260 -11.23 6.87 -11.55
CA PRO A 260 -11.03 5.65 -10.80
C PRO A 260 -12.21 5.40 -9.86
N PHE A 261 -12.64 4.16 -9.69
CA PHE A 261 -13.84 3.86 -8.92
C PHE A 261 -13.58 2.95 -7.71
N SER A 262 -12.83 1.89 -7.86
CA SER A 262 -12.58 0.94 -6.77
C SER A 262 -11.11 0.54 -6.70
N VAL A 263 -10.64 0.21 -5.50
CA VAL A 263 -9.30 -0.31 -5.26
C VAL A 263 -9.37 -1.56 -4.41
N THR A 264 -8.52 -2.53 -4.71
CA THR A 264 -8.32 -3.69 -3.84
C THR A 264 -6.90 -4.20 -3.97
N PHE A 265 -6.48 -5.09 -3.06
CA PHE A 265 -5.15 -5.67 -3.03
C PHE A 265 -5.23 -7.20 -3.10
N ASN A 266 -4.16 -7.85 -3.56
CA ASN A 266 -4.00 -9.27 -3.32
C ASN A 266 -3.74 -9.53 -1.82
N HIS A 267 -3.79 -10.80 -1.43
CA HIS A 267 -3.75 -11.16 0.00
C HIS A 267 -2.45 -10.74 0.71
N ASP A 268 -1.32 -10.74 0.01
CA ASP A 268 -0.01 -10.37 0.59
C ASP A 268 0.36 -8.88 0.37
N GLY A 269 -0.54 -8.09 -0.25
CA GLY A 269 -0.35 -6.66 -0.47
C GLY A 269 0.69 -6.28 -1.51
N THR A 270 1.27 -7.24 -2.24
CA THR A 270 2.30 -6.98 -3.26
C THR A 270 1.71 -6.51 -4.60
N LYS A 271 0.40 -6.63 -4.77
CA LYS A 271 -0.34 -6.15 -5.93
C LYS A 271 -1.53 -5.29 -5.50
N MET A 272 -1.76 -4.23 -6.24
CA MET A 272 -2.93 -3.36 -6.14
C MET A 272 -3.72 -3.43 -7.45
N PHE A 273 -5.03 -3.47 -7.37
CA PHE A 273 -5.94 -3.46 -8.50
C PHE A 273 -6.86 -2.26 -8.41
N MET A 274 -7.01 -1.54 -9.51
CA MET A 274 -7.89 -0.38 -9.61
C MET A 274 -8.87 -0.57 -10.74
N LEU A 275 -10.16 -0.42 -10.44
CA LEU A 275 -11.22 -0.39 -11.43
C LEU A 275 -11.43 1.04 -11.90
N GLY A 276 -11.28 1.27 -13.20
CA GLY A 276 -11.52 2.54 -13.86
C GLY A 276 -12.90 2.59 -14.49
N TYR A 277 -13.74 3.50 -14.04
CA TYR A 277 -15.04 3.78 -14.63
C TYR A 277 -14.92 4.45 -16.00
N GLY A 278 -13.87 5.24 -16.23
CA GLY A 278 -13.68 5.98 -17.49
C GLY A 278 -13.02 5.15 -18.60
N SER A 279 -12.24 4.15 -18.24
CA SER A 279 -11.53 3.28 -19.21
C SER A 279 -12.18 1.93 -19.40
N ASP A 280 -13.18 1.56 -18.59
CA ASP A 280 -13.81 0.24 -18.52
C ASP A 280 -12.75 -0.87 -18.35
N LYS A 281 -11.80 -0.64 -17.41
CA LYS A 281 -10.68 -1.56 -17.19
C LYS A 281 -10.41 -1.81 -15.72
N VAL A 282 -9.91 -3.01 -15.45
CA VAL A 282 -9.19 -3.32 -14.23
C VAL A 282 -7.69 -3.19 -14.52
N HIS A 283 -7.02 -2.30 -13.79
CA HIS A 283 -5.59 -2.05 -13.87
C HIS A 283 -4.88 -2.76 -12.73
N GLU A 284 -3.83 -3.51 -13.03
CA GLU A 284 -2.99 -4.18 -12.04
C GLU A 284 -1.68 -3.43 -11.84
N TYR A 285 -1.30 -3.21 -10.61
CA TYR A 285 -0.06 -2.57 -10.18
C TYR A 285 0.76 -3.52 -9.32
N SER A 286 2.08 -3.47 -9.45
CA SER A 286 3.00 -4.17 -8.53
C SER A 286 3.56 -3.19 -7.52
N LEU A 287 3.60 -3.59 -6.24
CA LEU A 287 4.14 -2.81 -5.14
C LEU A 287 5.50 -3.37 -4.72
N VAL A 288 6.46 -2.48 -4.47
CA VAL A 288 7.80 -2.84 -3.99
C VAL A 288 7.74 -3.37 -2.56
N SER A 289 6.92 -2.72 -1.73
CA SER A 289 6.62 -3.16 -0.35
C SER A 289 5.11 -3.37 -0.20
N PRO A 290 4.67 -4.40 0.55
CA PRO A 290 3.26 -4.70 0.73
C PRO A 290 2.44 -3.53 1.26
N PHE A 291 1.29 -3.29 0.66
CA PHE A 291 0.36 -2.23 1.07
C PHE A 291 1.00 -0.85 1.23
N ASN A 292 1.99 -0.48 0.40
CA ASN A 292 2.73 0.76 0.55
C ASN A 292 2.80 1.54 -0.78
N LEU A 293 2.28 2.77 -0.77
CA LEU A 293 2.31 3.68 -1.91
C LEU A 293 3.42 4.74 -1.82
N ILE A 294 4.22 4.73 -0.74
CA ILE A 294 5.32 5.69 -0.53
C ILE A 294 6.52 5.31 -1.40
N ASN A 295 7.01 6.26 -2.20
CA ASN A 295 8.19 6.05 -3.01
C ASN A 295 9.41 5.71 -2.14
N VAL A 296 10.17 4.72 -2.58
CA VAL A 296 11.45 4.35 -1.93
C VAL A 296 12.47 5.45 -2.21
N THR A 297 13.07 6.00 -1.17
CA THR A 297 14.13 7.01 -1.27
C THR A 297 15.46 6.41 -0.81
N ALA A 298 16.50 6.62 -1.61
CA ALA A 298 17.88 6.35 -1.25
C ALA A 298 18.73 7.58 -1.61
N GLU A 299 19.37 8.16 -0.62
CA GLU A 299 20.21 9.36 -0.78
C GLU A 299 21.58 9.13 -0.16
N HIS A 300 22.61 9.73 -0.72
CA HIS A 300 23.98 9.74 -0.18
C HIS A 300 24.73 10.98 -0.61
N ASP A 301 25.72 11.40 0.15
CA ASP A 301 26.62 12.53 -0.12
C ASP A 301 27.88 12.17 -0.91
N GLY A 302 28.06 10.91 -1.26
CA GLY A 302 29.16 10.38 -2.03
C GLY A 302 29.75 9.10 -1.40
N ASP A 303 30.83 8.57 -1.96
CA ASP A 303 31.63 7.56 -1.27
C ASP A 303 32.38 8.20 -0.08
N VAL A 304 32.79 7.35 0.88
CA VAL A 304 33.35 7.88 2.14
C VAL A 304 34.74 8.54 1.99
N LEU A 305 35.40 8.41 0.86
CA LEU A 305 36.68 9.03 0.57
C LEU A 305 36.55 10.27 -0.34
N GLY A 306 35.36 10.52 -0.87
CA GLY A 306 35.12 11.55 -1.89
C GLY A 306 35.39 12.97 -1.44
N ASP A 307 35.17 13.27 -0.17
CA ASP A 307 35.41 14.56 0.47
C ASP A 307 36.54 14.53 1.52
N ASP A 308 37.19 13.38 1.72
CA ASP A 308 38.38 13.24 2.54
C ASP A 308 39.59 13.89 1.87
N THR A 309 40.46 14.49 2.65
CA THR A 309 41.62 15.23 2.13
C THR A 309 42.93 14.80 2.78
N ASP A 310 44.05 14.93 2.06
CA ASP A 310 45.39 14.79 2.59
C ASP A 310 46.28 15.99 2.21
N ALA A 311 47.04 16.49 3.20
CA ALA A 311 47.87 17.68 3.01
C ALA A 311 49.02 17.52 1.97
N ASN A 312 49.39 16.28 1.71
CA ASN A 312 50.41 15.92 0.75
C ASN A 312 49.87 15.39 -0.57
N ASN A 313 48.51 15.28 -0.69
CA ASN A 313 47.79 14.64 -1.78
C ASN A 313 48.17 13.12 -1.93
N ASP A 314 48.41 12.46 -0.83
CA ASP A 314 48.62 11.00 -0.82
C ASP A 314 47.26 10.31 -1.14
N THR A 315 47.34 9.11 -1.75
CA THR A 315 46.14 8.31 -2.01
C THR A 315 45.56 7.80 -0.68
N LEU A 316 44.29 8.15 -0.43
CA LEU A 316 43.58 7.70 0.78
C LEU A 316 42.92 6.34 0.56
N THR A 317 42.85 5.57 1.63
CA THR A 317 42.12 4.30 1.68
C THR A 317 41.46 4.12 3.02
N VAL A 318 40.31 3.43 3.07
CA VAL A 318 39.70 3.01 4.32
C VAL A 318 40.53 1.88 4.94
N ALA A 319 40.96 2.06 6.19
CA ALA A 319 41.78 1.11 6.92
C ALA A 319 40.98 0.22 7.89
N SER A 320 39.86 0.73 8.46
CA SER A 320 39.02 -0.01 9.40
C SER A 320 37.62 0.54 9.45
N ILE A 321 36.68 -0.26 9.98
CA ILE A 321 35.28 0.11 10.24
C ILE A 321 34.84 -0.40 11.60
N ARG A 322 33.93 0.35 12.29
CA ARG A 322 33.30 -0.01 13.57
C ARG A 322 31.86 0.44 13.62
N THR A 323 31.06 -0.19 14.49
CA THR A 323 29.70 0.28 14.78
C THR A 323 29.73 1.54 15.66
N GLY A 324 28.68 2.38 15.54
CA GLY A 324 28.44 3.54 16.37
C GLY A 324 29.09 4.84 15.89
N GLY A 325 28.53 5.97 16.28
CA GLY A 325 28.94 7.31 15.87
C GLY A 325 30.08 7.93 16.70
N THR A 326 30.70 7.16 17.63
CA THR A 326 31.85 7.64 18.39
C THR A 326 33.12 7.11 17.76
N GLU A 327 33.93 8.02 17.21
CA GLU A 327 35.19 7.71 16.51
C GLU A 327 36.10 6.79 17.31
N GLY A 328 36.62 5.75 16.63
CA GLY A 328 37.53 4.75 17.21
C GLY A 328 36.90 3.79 18.24
N SER A 329 35.61 3.94 18.54
CA SER A 329 34.86 3.12 19.51
C SER A 329 33.92 2.13 18.78
N GLY A 330 33.27 1.26 19.53
CA GLY A 330 32.31 0.27 19.01
C GLY A 330 32.92 -1.04 18.57
N THR A 331 32.07 -1.93 18.02
CA THR A 331 32.48 -3.27 17.56
C THR A 331 33.21 -3.16 16.23
N ALA A 332 34.40 -3.70 16.14
CA ALA A 332 35.20 -3.72 14.90
C ALA A 332 34.60 -4.69 13.88
N GLY A 333 34.55 -4.26 12.62
CA GLY A 333 34.20 -5.06 11.44
C GLY A 333 35.40 -5.29 10.54
N ASN A 334 35.18 -6.08 9.48
CA ASN A 334 36.12 -6.29 8.39
C ASN A 334 35.62 -5.56 7.14
N LEU A 335 36.53 -4.87 6.44
CA LEU A 335 36.23 -4.28 5.14
C LEU A 335 35.78 -5.35 4.14
N GLY A 336 34.81 -4.99 3.29
CA GLY A 336 34.20 -5.89 2.32
C GLY A 336 33.29 -6.97 2.92
N SER A 337 32.98 -6.87 4.23
CA SER A 337 32.03 -7.77 4.91
C SER A 337 30.97 -6.99 5.65
N ALA A 338 29.77 -7.52 5.69
CA ALA A 338 28.65 -6.89 6.37
C ALA A 338 28.93 -6.73 7.89
N LEU A 339 28.82 -5.52 8.38
CA LEU A 339 28.88 -5.15 9.80
C LEU A 339 27.49 -4.77 10.26
N THR A 340 26.93 -5.52 11.23
CA THR A 340 25.57 -5.31 11.71
C THR A 340 25.51 -4.09 12.63
N GLY A 341 24.69 -3.13 12.28
CA GLY A 341 24.28 -1.98 13.08
C GLY A 341 23.00 -2.25 13.87
N THR A 342 22.25 -1.21 14.18
CA THR A 342 20.97 -1.31 14.90
C THR A 342 19.83 -1.63 13.96
N TYR A 343 19.76 -0.93 12.83
CA TYR A 343 18.65 -0.99 11.88
C TYR A 343 19.04 -1.70 10.57
N GLY A 344 20.33 -1.88 10.32
CA GLY A 344 20.79 -2.49 9.07
C GLY A 344 22.20 -3.05 9.15
N GLN A 345 22.72 -3.38 7.97
CA GLN A 345 24.08 -3.90 7.79
C GLN A 345 24.86 -3.03 6.80
N LEU A 346 26.01 -2.55 7.20
CA LEU A 346 26.92 -1.78 6.35
C LEU A 346 28.07 -2.68 5.87
N THR A 347 28.31 -2.73 4.56
CA THR A 347 29.50 -3.28 3.94
C THR A 347 30.30 -2.13 3.37
N LEU A 348 31.46 -1.81 3.96
CA LEU A 348 32.37 -0.75 3.51
C LEU A 348 33.62 -1.38 2.91
N ASN A 349 34.05 -0.88 1.75
CA ASN A 349 35.23 -1.33 1.04
C ASN A 349 36.43 -0.38 1.27
N ALA A 350 37.63 -0.86 0.95
CA ALA A 350 38.84 -0.08 1.12
C ALA A 350 38.96 1.12 0.17
N ASP A 351 38.23 1.14 -0.93
CA ASP A 351 38.14 2.20 -1.93
C ASP A 351 37.07 3.29 -1.56
N GLY A 352 36.38 3.16 -0.42
CA GLY A 352 35.38 4.12 0.01
C GLY A 352 33.97 3.77 -0.41
N SER A 353 33.80 2.86 -1.36
CA SER A 353 32.48 2.39 -1.78
C SER A 353 31.77 1.62 -0.64
N TYR A 354 30.45 1.71 -0.56
CA TYR A 354 29.70 0.99 0.46
C TYR A 354 28.31 0.55 0.02
N THR A 355 27.77 -0.42 0.74
CA THR A 355 26.37 -0.84 0.64
C THR A 355 25.78 -0.94 2.04
N TYR A 356 24.65 -0.31 2.27
CA TYR A 356 23.85 -0.46 3.48
C TYR A 356 22.50 -1.09 3.15
N VAL A 357 22.11 -2.09 3.93
CA VAL A 357 20.82 -2.80 3.80
C VAL A 357 20.08 -2.65 5.11
N ALA A 358 18.92 -2.01 5.09
CA ALA A 358 18.06 -1.81 6.27
C ALA A 358 17.20 -3.07 6.49
N ASN A 359 17.78 -4.11 7.11
CA ASN A 359 17.21 -5.47 7.19
C ASN A 359 17.26 -6.07 8.60
N GLN A 360 17.32 -5.26 9.64
CA GLN A 360 17.29 -5.74 11.00
C GLN A 360 15.86 -5.61 11.56
N SER A 361 15.47 -6.50 12.46
CA SER A 361 14.14 -6.47 13.10
C SER A 361 13.79 -5.14 13.78
N ALA A 362 14.78 -4.34 14.14
CA ALA A 362 14.54 -2.99 14.64
C ALA A 362 14.18 -1.98 13.53
N ALA A 363 14.48 -2.29 12.27
CA ALA A 363 13.97 -1.54 11.13
C ALA A 363 12.53 -1.97 10.83
N ASP A 364 12.27 -3.29 10.82
CA ASP A 364 10.91 -3.86 10.63
C ASP A 364 9.91 -3.39 11.71
N ASP A 365 10.38 -2.98 12.89
CA ASP A 365 9.56 -2.44 13.98
C ASP A 365 9.25 -0.93 13.81
N LEU A 366 9.73 -0.26 12.75
CA LEU A 366 9.48 1.17 12.52
C LEU A 366 8.08 1.38 11.93
N ASP A 367 7.38 2.35 12.46
CA ASP A 367 6.13 2.82 11.88
C ASP A 367 6.38 3.73 10.66
N ALA A 368 5.44 3.76 9.71
CA ALA A 368 5.52 4.66 8.55
C ALA A 368 5.76 6.11 8.96
N GLY A 369 6.84 6.70 8.45
CA GLY A 369 7.26 8.06 8.77
C GLY A 369 8.13 8.18 10.02
N ASP A 370 8.44 7.07 10.73
CA ASP A 370 9.48 7.07 11.75
C ASP A 370 10.84 7.32 11.08
N VAL A 371 11.68 8.09 11.76
CA VAL A 371 13.02 8.45 11.26
C VAL A 371 14.02 8.13 12.37
N VAL A 372 14.91 7.19 12.07
CA VAL A 372 15.98 6.76 12.97
C VAL A 372 17.33 6.86 12.31
N THR A 373 18.41 6.78 13.06
CA THR A 373 19.78 6.85 12.52
C THR A 373 20.59 5.65 12.96
N ASP A 374 21.19 4.96 12.00
CA ASP A 374 22.25 3.99 12.23
C ASP A 374 23.59 4.65 11.99
N SER A 375 24.57 4.42 12.85
CA SER A 375 25.86 5.09 12.80
C SER A 375 26.99 4.09 12.79
N PHE A 376 28.03 4.41 12.01
CA PHE A 376 29.27 3.67 11.91
C PHE A 376 30.43 4.67 11.90
N ASN A 377 31.63 4.24 12.28
CA ASN A 377 32.82 5.06 12.12
C ASN A 377 33.92 4.28 11.37
N TYR A 378 34.70 4.99 10.60
CA TYR A 378 35.76 4.40 9.79
C TYR A 378 37.07 5.17 10.00
N THR A 379 38.19 4.50 9.72
CA THR A 379 39.52 5.12 9.76
C THR A 379 40.05 5.22 8.34
N VAL A 380 40.44 6.41 7.92
CA VAL A 380 41.17 6.66 6.67
C VAL A 380 42.69 6.61 6.93
N SER A 381 43.44 6.14 5.94
CA SER A 381 44.89 6.10 5.99
C SER A 381 45.52 6.62 4.69
N ASP A 382 46.63 7.36 4.82
CA ASP A 382 47.50 7.83 3.71
C ASP A 382 48.55 6.79 3.26
N GLY A 383 48.58 5.61 3.87
CA GLY A 383 49.57 4.57 3.60
C GLY A 383 50.99 4.91 4.10
N ASN A 384 51.23 6.12 4.63
CA ASN A 384 52.51 6.62 5.10
C ASN A 384 52.57 6.78 6.64
N GLY A 385 51.54 6.28 7.33
CA GLY A 385 51.42 6.29 8.79
C GLY A 385 50.52 7.38 9.36
N GLY A 386 49.99 8.26 8.51
CA GLY A 386 48.91 9.17 8.87
C GLY A 386 47.54 8.49 8.85
N THR A 387 46.71 8.80 9.83
CA THR A 387 45.31 8.30 9.90
C THR A 387 44.42 9.35 10.49
N ASP A 388 43.14 9.31 10.14
CA ASP A 388 42.04 10.07 10.77
C ASP A 388 40.77 9.22 10.78
N THR A 389 39.73 9.66 11.49
CA THR A 389 38.50 8.89 11.65
C THR A 389 37.29 9.77 11.35
N GLY A 390 36.42 9.28 10.46
CA GLY A 390 35.13 9.87 10.13
C GLY A 390 33.96 9.01 10.58
N VAL A 391 32.77 9.57 10.50
CA VAL A 391 31.51 8.90 10.86
C VAL A 391 30.62 8.78 9.60
N ILE A 392 29.95 7.66 9.46
CA ILE A 392 28.88 7.43 8.51
C ILE A 392 27.56 7.39 9.26
N GLU A 393 26.64 8.25 8.94
CA GLU A 393 25.29 8.29 9.52
C GLU A 393 24.25 7.94 8.45
N ILE A 394 23.55 6.82 8.61
CA ILE A 394 22.49 6.39 7.72
C ILE A 394 21.15 6.63 8.40
N THR A 395 20.36 7.51 7.83
CA THR A 395 18.96 7.71 8.22
C THR A 395 18.12 6.60 7.61
N VAL A 396 17.41 5.86 8.44
CA VAL A 396 16.43 4.84 8.03
C VAL A 396 15.04 5.40 8.27
N ILE A 397 14.20 5.35 7.23
CA ILE A 397 12.82 5.83 7.26
C ILE A 397 11.89 4.63 7.24
N GLY A 398 11.03 4.54 8.25
CA GLY A 398 9.97 3.54 8.32
C GLY A 398 8.94 3.75 7.21
N ILE A 399 8.61 2.68 6.50
CA ILE A 399 7.62 2.67 5.43
C ILE A 399 6.43 1.76 5.73
N ASN A 400 6.52 1.03 6.82
CA ASN A 400 5.56 0.08 7.38
C ASN A 400 5.44 -1.27 6.64
N ASP A 401 5.51 -2.32 7.42
CA ASP A 401 5.25 -3.72 7.01
C ASP A 401 3.75 -4.09 7.06
#